data_dcbde91f8c763324e4ee673d24550557
#
_entry.id   dcbde91f8c763324e4ee673d24550557
#
_cell.length_a   1.000
_cell.length_b   1.000
_cell.length_c   1.000
_cell.angle_alpha   90.00
_cell.angle_beta   90.00
_cell.angle_gamma   90.00
#
_symmetry.space_group_name_H-M   'P 1'
#
loop_
_entity.id
_entity.type
_entity.pdbx_description
1 polymer ?
#
loop_
_entity_poly.entity_id
_entity_poly.type
_entity_poly.pdbx_seq_one_letter_code
_entity_poly.pdbx_strand_id
1 'polypeptide(L)'
;MTTLNSTPRADGFHMPAEWAPQTQVWMVWPERPDNWRLGGKPAQAAHVAIAKAIARFEPVTVGVSAAQYDNARARLDMPNIRVVEMSSNDAWVRDSGPTFVINERGEVRGVNWEFNAWGGFDGGLYAPWNLDSQLGSKVLEIERCPRYVTEGFVLEGGSIHVDGEGTLITTEECLLNRNRNPHLTREQIEAILGDYLAVDKVVWLPDGLFNDETDGHVDNFCCYIRPGEVLLAWTDDPEDPNYSRCHAALGILENTLDAKGRAFIVHKMPIPGPLFATEEECAGVDQVHGSQERNPSVRLAGSYVNFLIVNGGIIAPSFDDPMDEKAREILQTLFPEHEVVMAPGRELLLGGGNIHCLTQQQPAPHNA
;
A
#
# COMPACT_ATOMS: atom_id res chain seq x y z
N MET A 1 -22.72 2.31 13.36
CA MET A 1 -22.30 1.79 12.05
C MET A 1 -22.79 0.36 11.87
N THR A 2 -23.14 -0.07 10.64
CA THR A 2 -23.72 -1.39 10.38
C THR A 2 -22.61 -2.37 9.97
N THR A 3 -22.47 -3.47 10.73
CA THR A 3 -21.68 -4.63 10.30
C THR A 3 -22.62 -5.58 9.55
N LEU A 4 -22.20 -6.01 8.37
CA LEU A 4 -22.98 -6.85 7.47
C LEU A 4 -22.61 -8.32 7.66
N ASN A 5 -23.60 -9.22 7.58
CA ASN A 5 -23.40 -10.66 7.74
C ASN A 5 -23.36 -11.41 6.39
N SER A 6 -23.13 -10.68 5.30
CA SER A 6 -22.97 -11.17 3.92
C SER A 6 -21.53 -10.92 3.45
N THR A 7 -21.26 -11.19 2.18
CA THR A 7 -19.99 -10.82 1.53
C THR A 7 -20.22 -9.75 0.47
N PRO A 8 -19.21 -8.93 0.14
CA PRO A 8 -19.31 -7.97 -0.96
C PRO A 8 -19.83 -8.58 -2.25
N ARG A 9 -19.28 -9.70 -2.70
CA ARG A 9 -19.72 -10.39 -3.93
C ARG A 9 -21.22 -10.76 -3.87
N ALA A 10 -21.68 -11.30 -2.77
CA ALA A 10 -23.09 -11.69 -2.60
C ALA A 10 -24.04 -10.48 -2.65
N ASP A 11 -23.58 -9.31 -2.21
CA ASP A 11 -24.33 -8.06 -2.22
C ASP A 11 -24.13 -7.23 -3.51
N GLY A 12 -23.34 -7.72 -4.47
CA GLY A 12 -23.06 -7.04 -5.75
C GLY A 12 -22.01 -5.95 -5.66
N PHE A 13 -21.11 -6.01 -4.69
CA PHE A 13 -19.96 -5.11 -4.53
C PHE A 13 -18.68 -5.76 -5.00
N HIS A 14 -17.73 -4.95 -5.48
CA HIS A 14 -16.39 -5.34 -5.90
C HIS A 14 -15.36 -4.29 -5.48
N MET A 15 -14.11 -4.68 -5.39
CA MET A 15 -12.99 -3.75 -5.22
C MET A 15 -12.73 -3.05 -6.57
N PRO A 16 -12.87 -1.72 -6.66
CA PRO A 16 -12.57 -1.00 -7.89
C PRO A 16 -11.05 -0.94 -8.12
N ALA A 17 -10.64 -0.75 -9.36
CA ALA A 17 -9.25 -0.42 -9.67
C ALA A 17 -8.85 0.92 -9.04
N GLU A 18 -7.55 1.11 -8.78
CA GLU A 18 -7.06 2.32 -8.11
C GLU A 18 -7.29 3.60 -8.93
N TRP A 19 -7.33 3.49 -10.27
CA TRP A 19 -7.65 4.62 -11.17
C TRP A 19 -9.15 4.94 -11.28
N ALA A 20 -10.02 4.21 -10.59
CA ALA A 20 -11.43 4.61 -10.49
C ALA A 20 -11.55 5.97 -9.79
N PRO A 21 -12.58 6.79 -10.10
CA PRO A 21 -12.76 8.08 -9.43
C PRO A 21 -12.75 7.95 -7.91
N GLN A 22 -12.05 8.86 -7.24
CA GLN A 22 -11.83 8.85 -5.80
C GLN A 22 -12.49 10.07 -5.14
N THR A 23 -12.98 9.90 -3.91
CA THR A 23 -13.50 10.98 -3.07
C THR A 23 -12.37 11.65 -2.29
N GLN A 24 -11.42 10.87 -1.81
CA GLN A 24 -10.31 11.31 -0.99
C GLN A 24 -9.26 10.22 -0.81
N VAL A 25 -8.09 10.61 -0.30
CA VAL A 25 -7.04 9.72 0.19
C VAL A 25 -6.93 9.84 1.72
N TRP A 26 -6.83 8.70 2.39
CA TRP A 26 -6.53 8.59 3.80
C TRP A 26 -5.01 8.45 4.00
N MET A 27 -4.50 9.11 5.05
CA MET A 27 -3.15 8.98 5.59
C MET A 27 -3.22 8.93 7.11
N VAL A 28 -2.15 8.44 7.75
CA VAL A 28 -1.97 8.47 9.22
C VAL A 28 -0.65 9.13 9.54
N TRP A 29 -0.61 9.91 10.64
CA TRP A 29 0.55 10.70 11.02
C TRP A 29 1.65 9.85 11.63
N PRO A 30 2.92 9.96 11.18
CA PRO A 30 4.02 9.17 11.71
C PRO A 30 4.53 9.81 13.01
N GLU A 31 4.57 9.03 14.08
CA GLU A 31 5.04 9.51 15.39
C GLU A 31 5.83 8.47 16.20
N ARG A 32 5.80 7.19 15.79
CA ARG A 32 6.42 6.09 16.50
C ARG A 32 7.95 6.19 16.49
N PRO A 33 8.65 6.44 17.65
CA PRO A 33 10.08 6.73 17.64
C PRO A 33 10.98 5.51 17.42
N ASP A 34 10.46 4.32 17.63
CA ASP A 34 11.16 3.04 17.37
C ASP A 34 11.00 2.56 15.91
N ASN A 35 10.31 3.32 15.07
CA ASN A 35 10.29 3.16 13.62
C ASN A 35 10.79 4.41 12.89
N TRP A 36 10.33 5.60 13.34
CA TRP A 36 10.63 6.86 12.69
C TRP A 36 11.73 7.62 13.45
N ARG A 37 12.90 7.77 12.84
CA ARG A 37 14.05 8.43 13.47
C ARG A 37 13.70 9.84 13.98
N LEU A 38 14.40 10.29 15.01
CA LEU A 38 14.29 11.62 15.61
C LEU A 38 12.84 11.98 16.03
N GLY A 39 12.11 10.99 16.56
CA GLY A 39 10.71 11.15 17.00
C GLY A 39 9.76 11.47 15.84
N GLY A 40 10.04 10.94 14.65
CA GLY A 40 9.20 11.05 13.45
C GLY A 40 9.33 12.37 12.69
N LYS A 41 10.12 13.34 13.14
CA LYS A 41 10.15 14.70 12.55
C LYS A 41 10.51 14.71 11.04
N PRO A 42 11.53 13.97 10.56
CA PRO A 42 11.81 13.89 9.12
C PRO A 42 10.69 13.21 8.34
N ALA A 43 10.14 12.11 8.85
CA ALA A 43 9.00 11.41 8.25
C ALA A 43 7.76 12.31 8.19
N GLN A 44 7.47 13.08 9.24
CA GLN A 44 6.41 14.08 9.26
C GLN A 44 6.60 15.13 8.15
N ALA A 45 7.83 15.55 7.88
CA ALA A 45 8.12 16.48 6.79
C ALA A 45 7.80 15.87 5.42
N ALA A 46 8.17 14.60 5.20
CA ALA A 46 7.84 13.86 4.01
C ALA A 46 6.30 13.66 3.86
N HIS A 47 5.62 13.27 4.95
CA HIS A 47 4.14 13.14 4.95
C HIS A 47 3.43 14.46 4.60
N VAL A 48 3.91 15.59 5.11
CA VAL A 48 3.37 16.91 4.74
C VAL A 48 3.56 17.18 3.26
N ALA A 49 4.73 16.89 2.69
CA ALA A 49 5.00 17.07 1.26
C ALA A 49 4.07 16.20 0.40
N ILE A 50 3.87 14.95 0.78
CA ILE A 50 3.00 13.98 0.10
C ILE A 50 1.53 14.41 0.22
N ALA A 51 1.04 14.72 1.42
CA ALA A 51 -0.32 15.19 1.61
C ALA A 51 -0.62 16.44 0.78
N LYS A 52 0.32 17.37 0.70
CA LYS A 52 0.21 18.57 -0.14
C LYS A 52 0.23 18.26 -1.65
N ALA A 53 1.00 17.27 -2.07
CA ALA A 53 1.02 16.81 -3.46
C ALA A 53 -0.34 16.20 -3.84
N ILE A 54 -0.89 15.32 -3.01
CA ILE A 54 -2.21 14.69 -3.21
C ILE A 54 -3.32 15.75 -3.19
N ALA A 55 -3.27 16.70 -2.24
CA ALA A 55 -4.30 17.74 -2.06
C ALA A 55 -4.47 18.69 -3.26
N ARG A 56 -3.56 18.66 -4.23
CA ARG A 56 -3.69 19.35 -5.52
C ARG A 56 -4.74 18.71 -6.42
N PHE A 57 -5.01 17.44 -6.24
CA PHE A 57 -5.86 16.62 -7.10
C PHE A 57 -7.17 16.22 -6.43
N GLU A 58 -7.10 15.90 -5.13
CA GLU A 58 -8.26 15.46 -4.37
C GLU A 58 -8.09 15.67 -2.86
N PRO A 59 -9.18 15.62 -2.08
CA PRO A 59 -9.10 15.77 -0.63
C PRO A 59 -8.22 14.71 0.05
N VAL A 60 -7.56 15.11 1.14
CA VAL A 60 -6.77 14.22 2.00
C VAL A 60 -7.31 14.28 3.42
N THR A 61 -7.52 13.12 4.03
CA THR A 61 -7.80 13.02 5.46
C THR A 61 -6.62 12.37 6.16
N VAL A 62 -6.11 13.04 7.21
CA VAL A 62 -4.97 12.55 8.01
C VAL A 62 -5.44 12.23 9.42
N GLY A 63 -5.36 10.95 9.79
CA GLY A 63 -5.57 10.48 11.16
C GLY A 63 -4.36 10.82 12.03
N VAL A 64 -4.59 11.41 13.19
CA VAL A 64 -3.53 11.92 14.07
C VAL A 64 -3.87 11.62 15.52
N SER A 65 -2.90 11.22 16.33
CA SER A 65 -3.12 11.06 17.78
C SER A 65 -3.43 12.39 18.47
N ALA A 66 -4.11 12.33 19.60
CA ALA A 66 -4.37 13.52 20.42
C ALA A 66 -3.09 14.28 20.78
N ALA A 67 -1.98 13.57 21.01
CA ALA A 67 -0.70 14.18 21.37
C ALA A 67 -0.06 14.98 20.22
N GLN A 68 -0.32 14.60 18.97
CA GLN A 68 0.26 15.25 17.79
C GLN A 68 -0.73 16.17 17.05
N TYR A 69 -1.97 16.26 17.50
CA TYR A 69 -3.02 16.98 16.78
C TYR A 69 -2.65 18.42 16.42
N ASP A 70 -2.21 19.21 17.40
CA ASP A 70 -1.85 20.63 17.18
C ASP A 70 -0.64 20.75 16.24
N ASN A 71 0.37 19.88 16.40
CA ASN A 71 1.56 19.84 15.54
C ASN A 71 1.17 19.52 14.10
N ALA A 72 0.40 18.44 13.88
CA ALA A 72 -0.04 18.04 12.56
C ALA A 72 -0.94 19.10 11.93
N ARG A 73 -1.92 19.64 12.67
CA ARG A 73 -2.84 20.65 12.18
C ARG A 73 -2.12 21.92 11.71
N ALA A 74 -1.11 22.36 12.47
CA ALA A 74 -0.31 23.54 12.09
C ALA A 74 0.52 23.32 10.81
N ARG A 75 1.00 22.08 10.56
CA ARG A 75 1.82 21.74 9.39
C ARG A 75 1.01 21.40 8.15
N LEU A 76 -0.22 20.89 8.34
CA LEU A 76 -1.17 20.51 7.31
C LEU A 76 -2.24 21.58 7.06
N ASP A 77 -1.97 22.83 7.44
CA ASP A 77 -2.89 23.95 7.25
C ASP A 77 -2.94 24.39 5.79
N MET A 78 -3.75 23.68 5.01
CA MET A 78 -4.10 24.05 3.63
C MET A 78 -5.48 23.52 3.25
N PRO A 79 -6.13 24.13 2.21
CA PRO A 79 -7.36 23.61 1.64
C PRO A 79 -7.22 22.14 1.21
N ASN A 80 -8.30 21.40 1.24
CA ASN A 80 -8.38 19.99 0.88
C ASN A 80 -7.65 19.02 1.83
N ILE A 81 -7.10 19.48 2.97
CA ILE A 81 -6.57 18.58 3.99
C ILE A 81 -7.41 18.66 5.27
N ARG A 82 -8.02 17.56 5.63
CA ARG A 82 -8.77 17.35 6.87
C ARG A 82 -7.88 16.59 7.86
N VAL A 83 -7.75 17.08 9.08
CA VAL A 83 -7.09 16.39 10.19
C VAL A 83 -8.16 15.85 11.13
N VAL A 84 -8.07 14.57 11.48
CA VAL A 84 -9.01 13.86 12.35
C VAL A 84 -8.24 13.22 13.50
N GLU A 85 -8.69 13.42 14.74
CA GLU A 85 -8.10 12.74 15.88
C GLU A 85 -8.41 11.23 15.81
N MET A 86 -7.37 10.42 15.70
CA MET A 86 -7.46 8.98 15.60
C MET A 86 -6.19 8.31 16.10
N SER A 87 -6.30 7.49 17.13
CA SER A 87 -5.16 6.75 17.66
C SER A 87 -4.76 5.58 16.75
N SER A 88 -3.46 5.41 16.56
CA SER A 88 -2.81 4.32 15.80
C SER A 88 -1.55 3.85 16.53
N ASN A 89 -0.98 2.72 16.12
CA ASN A 89 0.36 2.31 16.55
C ASN A 89 1.43 2.79 15.55
N ASP A 90 1.10 2.87 14.25
CA ASP A 90 1.99 3.42 13.22
C ASP A 90 1.17 4.03 12.05
N ALA A 91 1.85 4.44 10.96
CA ALA A 91 1.31 5.29 9.90
C ALA A 91 0.88 4.56 8.62
N TRP A 92 0.90 3.23 8.60
CA TRP A 92 0.73 2.42 7.40
C TRP A 92 -0.75 2.07 7.11
N VAL A 93 -1.53 3.08 6.72
CA VAL A 93 -2.99 2.93 6.54
C VAL A 93 -3.38 2.09 5.33
N ARG A 94 -2.50 1.86 4.36
CA ARG A 94 -2.73 0.90 3.28
C ARG A 94 -3.02 -0.48 3.84
N ASP A 95 -2.26 -0.87 4.84
CA ASP A 95 -2.25 -2.23 5.38
C ASP A 95 -3.18 -2.42 6.58
N SER A 96 -3.27 -1.41 7.43
CA SER A 96 -4.13 -1.42 8.62
C SER A 96 -5.50 -0.77 8.38
N GLY A 97 -5.69 -0.08 7.27
CA GLY A 97 -6.94 0.54 6.87
C GLY A 97 -7.93 -0.42 6.19
N PRO A 98 -9.13 0.05 5.85
CA PRO A 98 -10.11 -0.78 5.16
C PRO A 98 -9.83 -0.87 3.67
N THR A 99 -10.22 -1.96 3.02
CA THR A 99 -10.40 -1.99 1.56
C THR A 99 -11.81 -1.53 1.23
N PHE A 100 -11.95 -0.49 0.41
CA PHE A 100 -13.25 -0.02 -0.04
C PHE A 100 -13.75 -0.84 -1.22
N VAL A 101 -15.05 -1.08 -1.25
CA VAL A 101 -15.77 -1.79 -2.32
C VAL A 101 -16.95 -0.97 -2.78
N ILE A 102 -17.28 -1.04 -4.07
CA ILE A 102 -18.37 -0.31 -4.70
C ILE A 102 -19.30 -1.26 -5.45
N ASN A 103 -20.54 -0.82 -5.71
CA ASN A 103 -21.47 -1.51 -6.58
C ASN A 103 -21.85 -0.65 -7.80
N GLU A 104 -22.61 -1.22 -8.73
CA GLU A 104 -23.07 -0.53 -9.96
C GLU A 104 -23.92 0.73 -9.69
N ARG A 105 -24.51 0.86 -8.48
CA ARG A 105 -25.27 2.04 -8.08
C ARG A 105 -24.39 3.13 -7.47
N GLY A 106 -23.07 2.88 -7.35
CA GLY A 106 -22.13 3.79 -6.73
C GLY A 106 -22.19 3.84 -5.20
N GLU A 107 -22.83 2.85 -4.56
CA GLU A 107 -22.77 2.73 -3.11
C GLU A 107 -21.38 2.26 -2.70
N VAL A 108 -20.84 2.85 -1.63
CA VAL A 108 -19.52 2.50 -1.08
C VAL A 108 -19.68 1.77 0.24
N ARG A 109 -18.96 0.68 0.40
CA ARG A 109 -18.83 -0.10 1.65
C ARG A 109 -17.35 -0.39 1.90
N GLY A 110 -17.02 -0.96 3.04
CA GLY A 110 -15.65 -1.34 3.35
C GLY A 110 -15.51 -2.77 3.85
N VAL A 111 -14.37 -3.36 3.55
CA VAL A 111 -13.91 -4.63 4.14
C VAL A 111 -12.89 -4.29 5.22
N ASN A 112 -13.13 -4.74 6.43
CA ASN A 112 -12.20 -4.63 7.55
C ASN A 112 -11.53 -5.98 7.76
N TRP A 113 -10.26 -6.06 7.40
CA TRP A 113 -9.41 -7.24 7.52
C TRP A 113 -8.84 -7.37 8.94
N GLU A 114 -8.37 -8.55 9.29
CA GLU A 114 -7.47 -8.69 10.43
C GLU A 114 -6.07 -8.19 10.07
N PHE A 115 -5.45 -7.45 10.99
CA PHE A 115 -4.11 -6.92 10.86
C PHE A 115 -3.24 -7.40 12.02
N ASN A 116 -2.03 -7.90 11.72
CA ASN A 116 -1.11 -8.47 12.70
C ASN A 116 0.31 -7.88 12.64
N ALA A 117 0.46 -6.66 12.16
CA ALA A 117 1.77 -6.00 12.00
C ALA A 117 2.76 -6.81 11.16
N TRP A 118 2.28 -7.36 10.04
CA TRP A 118 3.03 -8.13 9.02
C TRP A 118 3.70 -9.40 9.55
N GLY A 119 3.07 -10.09 10.50
CA GLY A 119 3.57 -11.38 10.98
C GLY A 119 3.35 -11.67 12.45
N GLY A 120 2.77 -10.73 13.19
CA GLY A 120 2.48 -10.92 14.61
C GLY A 120 3.73 -11.15 15.44
N PHE A 121 3.72 -12.19 16.26
CA PHE A 121 4.90 -12.58 17.05
C PHE A 121 5.89 -13.48 16.30
N ASP A 122 5.59 -13.87 15.05
CA ASP A 122 6.45 -14.70 14.19
C ASP A 122 6.99 -13.89 13.02
N GLY A 123 7.77 -12.86 13.31
CA GLY A 123 8.41 -12.00 12.30
C GLY A 123 7.74 -10.66 12.04
N GLY A 124 6.70 -10.29 12.79
CA GLY A 124 6.08 -8.96 12.71
C GLY A 124 7.03 -7.83 13.09
N LEU A 125 6.75 -6.62 12.58
CA LEU A 125 7.67 -5.49 12.69
C LEU A 125 7.58 -4.77 14.04
N TYR A 126 6.46 -4.86 14.75
CA TYR A 126 6.27 -4.28 16.08
C TYR A 126 5.13 -4.92 16.88
N ALA A 127 5.19 -4.70 18.18
CA ALA A 127 4.12 -5.03 19.13
C ALA A 127 4.02 -3.91 20.20
N PRO A 128 2.79 -3.60 20.67
CA PRO A 128 1.50 -4.10 20.22
C PRO A 128 1.02 -3.46 18.91
N TRP A 129 0.02 -4.07 18.25
CA TRP A 129 -0.65 -3.52 17.04
C TRP A 129 -2.16 -3.34 17.26
N ASN A 130 -2.58 -3.29 18.50
CA ASN A 130 -3.99 -3.26 18.88
C ASN A 130 -4.76 -2.00 18.47
N LEU A 131 -4.07 -0.89 18.22
CA LEU A 131 -4.69 0.33 17.71
C LEU A 131 -4.81 0.29 16.19
N ASP A 132 -3.80 -0.26 15.51
CA ASP A 132 -3.79 -0.41 14.05
C ASP A 132 -4.80 -1.45 13.58
N SER A 133 -4.99 -2.55 14.31
CA SER A 133 -6.05 -3.53 14.00
C SER A 133 -7.48 -2.94 14.05
N GLN A 134 -7.64 -1.75 14.61
CA GLN A 134 -8.92 -1.03 14.64
C GLN A 134 -9.02 0.08 13.59
N LEU A 135 -7.95 0.40 12.86
CA LEU A 135 -7.93 1.55 11.94
C LEU A 135 -8.98 1.42 10.85
N GLY A 136 -9.10 0.26 10.22
CA GLY A 136 -10.12 0.01 9.22
C GLY A 136 -11.53 0.29 9.73
N SER A 137 -11.86 -0.19 10.93
CA SER A 137 -13.15 0.07 11.58
C SER A 137 -13.37 1.56 11.87
N LYS A 138 -12.35 2.27 12.38
CA LYS A 138 -12.44 3.70 12.71
C LYS A 138 -12.66 4.56 11.45
N VAL A 139 -11.91 4.29 10.38
CA VAL A 139 -12.08 4.97 9.08
C VAL A 139 -13.50 4.79 8.56
N LEU A 140 -14.00 3.56 8.52
CA LEU A 140 -15.35 3.26 8.04
C LEU A 140 -16.44 3.90 8.91
N GLU A 141 -16.22 4.02 10.22
CA GLU A 141 -17.15 4.68 11.13
C GLU A 141 -17.19 6.20 10.92
N ILE A 142 -16.02 6.83 10.73
CA ILE A 142 -15.91 8.26 10.41
C ILE A 142 -16.64 8.57 9.09
N GLU A 143 -16.49 7.71 8.09
CA GLU A 143 -17.12 7.85 6.77
C GLU A 143 -18.56 7.32 6.72
N ARG A 144 -19.05 6.74 7.83
CA ARG A 144 -20.40 6.14 7.93
C ARG A 144 -20.65 5.06 6.89
N CYS A 145 -19.60 4.37 6.47
CA CYS A 145 -19.67 3.26 5.52
C CYS A 145 -20.04 1.96 6.22
N PRO A 146 -21.07 1.23 5.78
CA PRO A 146 -21.30 -0.15 6.23
C PRO A 146 -20.07 -1.00 5.97
N ARG A 147 -19.81 -1.98 6.87
CA ARG A 147 -18.62 -2.80 6.77
C ARG A 147 -18.92 -4.30 6.74
N TYR A 148 -18.06 -5.01 6.03
CA TYR A 148 -17.84 -6.44 6.16
C TYR A 148 -16.63 -6.66 7.05
N VAL A 149 -16.66 -7.71 7.86
CA VAL A 149 -15.53 -8.07 8.74
C VAL A 149 -15.12 -9.49 8.39
N THR A 150 -13.82 -9.69 8.21
CA THR A 150 -13.25 -11.03 8.05
C THR A 150 -12.75 -11.50 9.41
N GLU A 151 -13.24 -12.65 9.87
CA GLU A 151 -12.74 -13.28 11.07
C GLU A 151 -11.72 -14.36 10.69
N GLY A 152 -10.54 -14.33 11.31
CA GLY A 152 -9.48 -15.31 11.07
C GLY A 152 -8.78 -15.22 9.73
N PHE A 153 -8.84 -14.07 9.06
CA PHE A 153 -8.12 -13.82 7.80
C PHE A 153 -7.34 -12.51 7.86
N VAL A 154 -6.03 -12.64 7.93
CA VAL A 154 -5.09 -11.52 7.89
C VAL A 154 -4.83 -11.12 6.44
N LEU A 155 -5.04 -9.85 6.13
CA LEU A 155 -4.72 -9.28 4.83
C LEU A 155 -4.30 -7.82 4.98
N GLU A 156 -3.23 -7.45 4.32
CA GLU A 156 -2.79 -6.08 4.14
C GLU A 156 -3.15 -5.57 2.73
N GLY A 157 -3.58 -4.32 2.61
CA GLY A 157 -3.93 -3.73 1.31
C GLY A 157 -2.76 -3.68 0.33
N GLY A 158 -1.52 -3.56 0.82
CA GLY A 158 -0.30 -3.58 0.01
C GLY A 158 0.06 -4.95 -0.56
N SER A 159 -0.51 -6.03 0.01
CA SER A 159 -0.28 -7.40 -0.47
C SER A 159 -1.07 -7.76 -1.73
N ILE A 160 -2.01 -6.91 -2.16
CA ILE A 160 -2.91 -7.15 -3.29
C ILE A 160 -2.96 -5.95 -4.24
N HIS A 161 -3.17 -6.22 -5.53
CA HIS A 161 -3.51 -5.20 -6.53
C HIS A 161 -4.53 -5.75 -7.51
N VAL A 162 -5.56 -4.96 -7.86
CA VAL A 162 -6.68 -5.40 -8.71
C VAL A 162 -6.80 -4.55 -9.98
N ASP A 163 -7.31 -5.16 -11.05
CA ASP A 163 -7.61 -4.47 -12.31
C ASP A 163 -9.03 -3.86 -12.37
N GLY A 164 -9.85 -4.10 -11.33
CA GLY A 164 -11.25 -3.69 -11.31
C GLY A 164 -12.17 -4.51 -12.22
N GLU A 165 -11.64 -5.48 -12.96
CA GLU A 165 -12.37 -6.33 -13.89
C GLU A 165 -12.32 -7.83 -13.53
N GLY A 166 -11.92 -8.13 -12.30
CA GLY A 166 -11.96 -9.47 -11.72
C GLY A 166 -10.62 -10.18 -11.63
N THR A 167 -9.48 -9.50 -11.92
CA THR A 167 -8.15 -10.06 -11.73
C THR A 167 -7.43 -9.39 -10.56
N LEU A 168 -6.82 -10.19 -9.71
CA LEU A 168 -5.96 -9.77 -8.61
C LEU A 168 -4.55 -10.33 -8.80
N ILE A 169 -3.53 -9.52 -8.51
CA ILE A 169 -2.13 -9.95 -8.41
C ILE A 169 -1.71 -9.89 -6.94
N THR A 170 -0.98 -10.91 -6.50
CA THR A 170 -0.38 -11.02 -5.16
C THR A 170 0.92 -11.82 -5.23
N THR A 171 1.63 -11.96 -4.11
CA THR A 171 2.83 -12.80 -4.01
C THR A 171 2.61 -14.02 -3.10
N GLU A 172 3.27 -15.13 -3.44
CA GLU A 172 3.32 -16.31 -2.59
C GLU A 172 4.12 -16.04 -1.32
N GLU A 173 5.23 -15.30 -1.45
CA GLU A 173 6.10 -14.88 -0.35
C GLU A 173 5.30 -14.21 0.78
N CYS A 174 4.26 -13.43 0.46
CA CYS A 174 3.40 -12.77 1.43
C CYS A 174 2.20 -13.64 1.85
N LEU A 175 1.23 -13.88 0.95
CA LEU A 175 -0.06 -14.47 1.36
C LEU A 175 0.02 -15.96 1.72
N LEU A 176 1.04 -16.68 1.26
CA LEU A 176 1.32 -18.06 1.68
C LEU A 176 2.37 -18.15 2.79
N ASN A 177 2.82 -17.00 3.32
CA ASN A 177 3.71 -17.01 4.47
C ASN A 177 2.98 -17.56 5.70
N ARG A 178 3.69 -18.41 6.47
CA ARG A 178 3.15 -19.01 7.69
C ARG A 178 2.76 -17.99 8.77
N ASN A 179 3.30 -16.77 8.68
CA ASN A 179 3.02 -15.70 9.63
C ASN A 179 1.75 -14.88 9.29
N ARG A 180 1.00 -15.26 8.27
CA ARG A 180 -0.30 -14.65 7.90
C ARG A 180 -1.46 -15.60 8.20
N ASN A 181 -1.73 -16.56 7.31
CA ASN A 181 -2.89 -17.45 7.36
C ASN A 181 -2.48 -18.93 7.26
N PRO A 182 -1.67 -19.48 8.21
CA PRO A 182 -1.09 -20.83 8.11
C PRO A 182 -2.12 -21.96 8.17
N HIS A 183 -3.35 -21.64 8.56
CA HIS A 183 -4.47 -22.58 8.64
C HIS A 183 -5.26 -22.69 7.34
N LEU A 184 -4.94 -21.87 6.30
CA LEU A 184 -5.65 -21.83 5.04
C LEU A 184 -4.78 -22.38 3.90
N THR A 185 -5.42 -23.06 2.94
CA THR A 185 -4.79 -23.42 1.66
C THR A 185 -4.87 -22.25 0.68
N ARG A 186 -4.09 -22.32 -0.41
CA ARG A 186 -4.17 -21.35 -1.51
C ARG A 186 -5.60 -21.18 -2.03
N GLU A 187 -6.30 -22.27 -2.28
CA GLU A 187 -7.67 -22.29 -2.81
C GLU A 187 -8.66 -21.64 -1.85
N GLN A 188 -8.44 -21.81 -0.53
CA GLN A 188 -9.27 -21.15 0.49
C GLN A 188 -9.00 -19.65 0.53
N ILE A 189 -7.74 -19.22 0.38
CA ILE A 189 -7.38 -17.81 0.27
C ILE A 189 -8.02 -17.20 -0.98
N GLU A 190 -7.90 -17.85 -2.14
CA GLU A 190 -8.54 -17.41 -3.39
C GLU A 190 -10.07 -17.29 -3.25
N ALA A 191 -10.71 -18.23 -2.57
CA ALA A 191 -12.15 -18.18 -2.31
C ALA A 191 -12.53 -16.96 -1.45
N ILE A 192 -11.76 -16.67 -0.39
CA ILE A 192 -11.99 -15.49 0.46
C ILE A 192 -11.78 -14.20 -0.35
N LEU A 193 -10.70 -14.10 -1.12
CA LEU A 193 -10.46 -12.95 -2.00
C LEU A 193 -11.59 -12.79 -3.03
N GLY A 194 -12.08 -13.91 -3.59
CA GLY A 194 -13.24 -13.93 -4.47
C GLY A 194 -14.51 -13.38 -3.82
N ASP A 195 -14.81 -13.79 -2.61
CA ASP A 195 -16.02 -13.37 -1.88
C ASP A 195 -15.96 -11.91 -1.43
N TYR A 196 -14.80 -11.44 -0.97
CA TYR A 196 -14.66 -10.11 -0.36
C TYR A 196 -14.24 -9.01 -1.33
N LEU A 197 -13.58 -9.35 -2.45
CA LEU A 197 -13.12 -8.37 -3.44
C LEU A 197 -13.83 -8.53 -4.80
N ALA A 198 -14.63 -9.60 -4.96
CA ALA A 198 -15.31 -10.00 -6.21
C ALA A 198 -14.34 -10.25 -7.37
N VAL A 199 -13.17 -10.84 -7.07
CA VAL A 199 -12.21 -11.27 -8.09
C VAL A 199 -12.46 -12.71 -8.52
N ASP A 200 -12.31 -12.98 -9.81
CA ASP A 200 -12.54 -14.30 -10.44
C ASP A 200 -11.22 -15.03 -10.66
N LYS A 201 -10.10 -14.31 -10.63
CA LYS A 201 -8.77 -14.86 -10.86
C LYS A 201 -7.72 -14.20 -9.99
N VAL A 202 -6.88 -15.02 -9.37
CA VAL A 202 -5.69 -14.58 -8.64
C VAL A 202 -4.45 -15.00 -9.41
N VAL A 203 -3.57 -14.05 -9.70
CA VAL A 203 -2.25 -14.26 -10.30
C VAL A 203 -1.22 -14.21 -9.17
N TRP A 204 -0.55 -15.33 -8.95
CA TRP A 204 0.46 -15.50 -7.92
C TRP A 204 1.85 -15.30 -8.50
N LEU A 205 2.55 -14.27 -8.03
CA LEU A 205 3.98 -14.11 -8.27
C LEU A 205 4.75 -14.82 -7.16
N PRO A 206 5.89 -15.48 -7.45
CA PRO A 206 6.60 -16.25 -6.42
C PRO A 206 7.09 -15.38 -5.28
N ASP A 207 7.70 -14.24 -5.60
CA ASP A 207 8.36 -13.34 -4.68
C ASP A 207 7.91 -11.89 -4.92
N GLY A 208 8.11 -11.02 -3.91
CA GLY A 208 8.13 -9.59 -4.06
C GLY A 208 9.54 -9.03 -4.17
N LEU A 209 9.75 -7.78 -3.75
CA LEU A 209 11.07 -7.15 -3.77
C LEU A 209 11.99 -7.74 -2.69
N PHE A 210 13.27 -7.90 -3.01
CA PHE A 210 14.26 -8.43 -2.07
C PHE A 210 14.37 -7.56 -0.81
N ASN A 211 14.39 -8.18 0.35
CA ASN A 211 14.40 -7.53 1.67
C ASN A 211 13.20 -6.62 1.96
N ASP A 212 12.08 -6.84 1.32
CA ASP A 212 10.84 -6.19 1.71
C ASP A 212 10.42 -6.66 3.11
N GLU A 213 10.33 -5.73 4.05
CA GLU A 213 10.01 -6.02 5.45
C GLU A 213 8.59 -6.56 5.65
N THR A 214 7.74 -6.45 4.62
CA THR A 214 6.36 -6.94 4.61
C THR A 214 6.21 -8.35 4.05
N ASP A 215 7.33 -9.07 3.86
CA ASP A 215 7.38 -10.37 3.18
C ASP A 215 6.94 -10.29 1.71
N GLY A 216 7.42 -9.28 0.99
CA GLY A 216 7.26 -9.19 -0.46
C GLY A 216 5.88 -8.73 -0.91
N HIS A 217 5.38 -7.63 -0.36
CA HIS A 217 4.15 -6.99 -0.84
C HIS A 217 4.21 -6.69 -2.34
N VAL A 218 3.11 -6.96 -3.02
CA VAL A 218 3.02 -6.75 -4.48
C VAL A 218 3.05 -5.28 -4.87
N ASP A 219 2.62 -4.37 -4.01
CA ASP A 219 2.61 -2.92 -4.27
C ASP A 219 4.01 -2.30 -4.37
N ASN A 220 5.05 -2.98 -3.85
CA ASN A 220 6.45 -2.65 -4.08
C ASN A 220 7.02 -3.24 -5.37
N PHE A 221 6.33 -4.20 -5.99
CA PHE A 221 6.92 -5.06 -6.99
C PHE A 221 6.18 -5.06 -8.34
N CYS A 222 4.84 -5.16 -8.33
CA CYS A 222 4.03 -5.21 -9.53
C CYS A 222 2.65 -4.59 -9.29
N CYS A 223 2.26 -3.61 -10.11
CA CYS A 223 0.96 -2.97 -10.03
C CYS A 223 0.28 -2.89 -11.40
N TYR A 224 -1.05 -2.86 -11.42
CA TYR A 224 -1.80 -2.53 -12.63
C TYR A 224 -1.72 -1.04 -12.92
N ILE A 225 -1.59 -0.72 -14.21
CA ILE A 225 -1.71 0.65 -14.73
C ILE A 225 -3.01 0.85 -15.52
N ARG A 226 -3.57 -0.24 -16.03
CA ARG A 226 -4.91 -0.38 -16.63
C ARG A 226 -5.24 -1.86 -16.81
N PRO A 227 -6.50 -2.24 -17.15
CA PRO A 227 -6.84 -3.64 -17.34
C PRO A 227 -5.95 -4.35 -18.36
N GLY A 228 -5.33 -5.46 -17.96
CA GLY A 228 -4.41 -6.24 -18.80
C GLY A 228 -3.00 -5.67 -18.94
N GLU A 229 -2.69 -4.51 -18.33
CA GLU A 229 -1.36 -3.92 -18.37
C GLU A 229 -0.81 -3.71 -16.96
N VAL A 230 0.42 -4.13 -16.73
CA VAL A 230 1.09 -4.04 -15.43
C VAL A 230 2.46 -3.38 -15.54
N LEU A 231 2.88 -2.76 -14.45
CA LEU A 231 4.23 -2.21 -14.27
C LEU A 231 4.96 -3.08 -13.26
N LEU A 232 6.08 -3.68 -13.68
CA LEU A 232 6.89 -4.60 -12.90
C LEU A 232 8.23 -3.94 -12.55
N ALA A 233 8.63 -3.98 -11.28
CA ALA A 233 9.97 -3.58 -10.84
C ALA A 233 11.02 -4.44 -11.57
N TRP A 234 12.09 -3.81 -12.06
CA TRP A 234 12.99 -4.48 -12.99
C TRP A 234 14.46 -4.11 -12.78
N THR A 235 15.30 -5.12 -12.92
CA THR A 235 16.74 -4.96 -13.07
C THR A 235 17.27 -5.91 -14.14
N ASP A 236 18.23 -5.44 -14.95
CA ASP A 236 18.97 -6.27 -15.91
C ASP A 236 20.32 -6.74 -15.34
N ASP A 237 20.68 -6.35 -14.12
CA ASP A 237 21.91 -6.73 -13.44
C ASP A 237 21.77 -8.13 -12.82
N PRO A 238 22.47 -9.16 -13.35
CA PRO A 238 22.38 -10.52 -12.81
C PRO A 238 22.97 -10.69 -11.40
N GLU A 239 23.75 -9.73 -10.92
CA GLU A 239 24.30 -9.72 -9.57
C GLU A 239 23.34 -9.09 -8.56
N ASP A 240 22.30 -8.38 -9.01
CA ASP A 240 21.25 -7.83 -8.13
C ASP A 240 20.33 -8.95 -7.64
N PRO A 241 20.08 -9.09 -6.34
CA PRO A 241 19.19 -10.13 -5.78
C PRO A 241 17.74 -10.04 -6.31
N ASN A 242 17.32 -8.89 -6.87
CA ASN A 242 16.03 -8.77 -7.52
C ASN A 242 15.98 -9.35 -8.93
N TYR A 243 17.12 -9.66 -9.56
CA TYR A 243 17.16 -10.16 -10.94
C TYR A 243 16.33 -11.43 -11.12
N SER A 244 16.58 -12.46 -10.31
CA SER A 244 15.83 -13.71 -10.40
C SER A 244 14.34 -13.52 -10.09
N ARG A 245 14.01 -12.65 -9.15
CA ARG A 245 12.63 -12.35 -8.72
C ARG A 245 11.82 -11.70 -9.85
N CYS A 246 12.32 -10.61 -10.45
CA CYS A 246 11.59 -9.95 -11.55
C CYS A 246 11.53 -10.80 -12.83
N HIS A 247 12.54 -11.62 -13.13
CA HIS A 247 12.50 -12.53 -14.28
C HIS A 247 11.50 -13.68 -14.08
N ALA A 248 11.40 -14.24 -12.87
CA ALA A 248 10.40 -15.24 -12.53
C ALA A 248 8.97 -14.65 -12.65
N ALA A 249 8.75 -13.44 -12.12
CA ALA A 249 7.47 -12.74 -12.22
C ALA A 249 7.09 -12.45 -13.68
N LEU A 250 8.04 -11.97 -14.49
CA LEU A 250 7.82 -11.76 -15.93
C LEU A 250 7.37 -13.04 -16.62
N GLY A 251 8.05 -14.17 -16.35
CA GLY A 251 7.69 -15.47 -16.92
C GLY A 251 6.27 -15.92 -16.56
N ILE A 252 5.81 -15.65 -15.33
CA ILE A 252 4.42 -15.94 -14.93
C ILE A 252 3.44 -15.03 -15.67
N LEU A 253 3.69 -13.72 -15.71
CA LEU A 253 2.79 -12.75 -16.35
C LEU A 253 2.66 -13.00 -17.85
N GLU A 254 3.75 -13.29 -18.57
CA GLU A 254 3.74 -13.56 -20.01
C GLU A 254 3.00 -14.86 -20.37
N ASN A 255 2.88 -15.81 -19.45
CA ASN A 255 2.22 -17.10 -19.67
C ASN A 255 0.85 -17.22 -18.98
N THR A 256 0.33 -16.12 -18.45
CA THR A 256 -0.97 -16.08 -17.76
C THR A 256 -1.93 -15.15 -18.50
N LEU A 257 -3.20 -15.52 -18.55
CA LEU A 257 -4.28 -14.64 -19.00
C LEU A 257 -4.97 -14.02 -17.79
N ASP A 258 -5.52 -12.83 -17.93
CA ASP A 258 -6.38 -12.23 -16.89
C ASP A 258 -7.77 -12.91 -16.80
N ALA A 259 -8.64 -12.42 -15.94
CA ALA A 259 -10.00 -12.95 -15.76
C ALA A 259 -10.90 -12.77 -17.01
N LYS A 260 -10.53 -11.89 -17.94
CA LYS A 260 -11.23 -11.65 -19.21
C LYS A 260 -10.59 -12.37 -20.39
N GLY A 261 -9.55 -13.19 -20.13
CA GLY A 261 -8.83 -13.93 -21.16
C GLY A 261 -7.82 -13.11 -21.97
N ARG A 262 -7.39 -11.94 -21.47
CA ARG A 262 -6.37 -11.09 -22.11
C ARG A 262 -4.97 -11.51 -21.63
N ALA A 263 -4.00 -11.52 -22.53
CA ALA A 263 -2.59 -11.61 -22.17
C ALA A 263 -2.12 -10.30 -21.51
N PHE A 264 -1.21 -10.41 -20.54
CA PHE A 264 -0.63 -9.23 -19.91
C PHE A 264 0.36 -8.51 -20.83
N ILE A 265 0.29 -7.18 -20.83
CA ILE A 265 1.35 -6.31 -21.32
C ILE A 265 2.17 -5.89 -20.10
N VAL A 266 3.43 -6.28 -20.06
CA VAL A 266 4.31 -6.00 -18.94
C VAL A 266 5.25 -4.86 -19.28
N HIS A 267 5.11 -3.76 -18.56
CA HIS A 267 6.04 -2.62 -18.59
C HIS A 267 7.08 -2.79 -17.48
N LYS A 268 8.32 -2.36 -17.75
CA LYS A 268 9.43 -2.52 -16.82
C LYS A 268 9.78 -1.17 -16.19
N MET A 269 9.80 -1.14 -14.85
CA MET A 269 10.23 0.01 -14.07
C MET A 269 11.60 -0.27 -13.45
N PRO A 270 12.67 0.44 -13.82
CA PRO A 270 13.95 0.23 -13.16
C PRO A 270 13.81 0.47 -11.65
N ILE A 271 14.45 -0.38 -10.85
CA ILE A 271 14.61 -0.13 -9.42
C ILE A 271 15.72 0.94 -9.22
N PRO A 272 15.68 1.70 -8.10
CA PRO A 272 16.80 2.56 -7.73
C PRO A 272 18.05 1.72 -7.47
N GLY A 273 19.21 2.35 -7.46
CA GLY A 273 20.46 1.73 -7.03
C GLY A 273 20.33 1.12 -5.63
N PRO A 274 21.29 0.28 -5.19
CA PRO A 274 21.25 -0.28 -3.85
C PRO A 274 21.23 0.81 -2.78
N LEU A 275 20.13 0.94 -2.08
CA LEU A 275 19.92 1.92 -1.02
C LEU A 275 20.16 1.27 0.34
N PHE A 276 20.87 1.99 1.22
CA PHE A 276 21.15 1.59 2.59
C PHE A 276 20.86 2.77 3.52
N ALA A 277 20.50 2.46 4.77
CA ALA A 277 20.48 3.47 5.81
C ALA A 277 21.92 3.85 6.21
N THR A 278 22.14 5.07 6.60
CA THR A 278 23.42 5.48 7.20
C THR A 278 23.44 5.12 8.70
N GLU A 279 24.65 5.09 9.30
CA GLU A 279 24.78 4.89 10.75
C GLU A 279 24.04 5.97 11.54
N GLU A 280 24.06 7.22 11.06
CA GLU A 280 23.35 8.35 11.68
C GLU A 280 21.81 8.16 11.60
N GLU A 281 21.29 7.69 10.47
CA GLU A 281 19.86 7.39 10.29
C GLU A 281 19.41 6.28 11.23
N CYS A 282 20.19 5.21 11.34
CA CYS A 282 19.91 4.10 12.27
C CYS A 282 19.99 4.55 13.74
N ALA A 283 21.02 5.34 14.10
CA ALA A 283 21.19 5.83 15.45
C ALA A 283 20.07 6.81 15.89
N GLY A 284 19.35 7.38 14.94
CA GLY A 284 18.21 8.27 15.21
C GLY A 284 16.91 7.54 15.57
N VAL A 285 16.86 6.20 15.49
CA VAL A 285 15.70 5.36 15.83
C VAL A 285 15.85 4.83 17.25
N ASP A 286 14.80 4.96 18.06
CA ASP A 286 14.81 4.46 19.44
C ASP A 286 14.79 2.93 19.46
N GLN A 287 15.68 2.33 20.25
CA GLN A 287 15.72 0.87 20.40
C GLN A 287 14.68 0.43 21.43
N VAL A 288 13.68 -0.33 20.99
CA VAL A 288 12.60 -0.85 21.83
C VAL A 288 12.49 -2.35 21.65
N HIS A 289 12.32 -3.09 22.74
CA HIS A 289 12.10 -4.53 22.67
C HIS A 289 10.79 -4.85 21.94
N GLY A 290 10.86 -5.66 20.88
CA GLY A 290 9.69 -6.05 20.07
C GLY A 290 9.49 -5.22 18.81
N SER A 291 10.39 -4.26 18.50
CA SER A 291 10.48 -3.60 17.19
C SER A 291 11.71 -4.05 16.44
N GLN A 292 11.65 -3.95 15.12
CA GLN A 292 12.76 -4.34 14.23
C GLN A 292 13.92 -3.34 14.33
N GLU A 293 15.13 -3.84 14.56
CA GLU A 293 16.33 -3.03 14.60
C GLU A 293 16.73 -2.54 13.21
N ARG A 294 17.03 -1.25 13.08
CA ARG A 294 17.57 -0.66 11.85
C ARG A 294 19.08 -0.89 11.75
N ASN A 295 19.51 -1.45 10.61
CA ASN A 295 20.89 -1.85 10.38
C ASN A 295 21.43 -1.23 9.08
N PRO A 296 22.54 -0.46 9.10
CA PRO A 296 23.09 0.19 7.92
C PRO A 296 23.67 -0.78 6.87
N SER A 297 23.89 -2.03 7.22
CA SER A 297 24.35 -3.05 6.26
C SER A 297 23.22 -3.78 5.53
N VAL A 298 21.95 -3.52 5.88
CA VAL A 298 20.80 -4.14 5.24
C VAL A 298 20.31 -3.26 4.10
N ARG A 299 20.20 -3.82 2.91
CA ARG A 299 19.64 -3.13 1.74
C ARG A 299 18.16 -2.84 1.96
N LEU A 300 17.77 -1.60 1.71
CA LEU A 300 16.38 -1.16 1.76
C LEU A 300 15.63 -1.55 0.48
N ALA A 301 14.36 -1.91 0.61
CA ALA A 301 13.51 -2.34 -0.50
C ALA A 301 12.92 -1.12 -1.27
N GLY A 302 13.78 -0.31 -1.87
CA GLY A 302 13.36 0.86 -2.66
C GLY A 302 12.73 0.49 -4.00
N SER A 303 11.58 1.08 -4.30
CA SER A 303 10.88 0.83 -5.57
C SER A 303 10.07 2.04 -6.03
N TYR A 304 10.15 2.36 -7.32
CA TYR A 304 9.28 3.36 -7.95
C TYR A 304 7.88 2.81 -8.28
N VAL A 305 7.65 1.51 -8.12
CA VAL A 305 6.32 0.89 -8.30
C VAL A 305 5.38 1.23 -7.14
N ASN A 306 5.92 1.61 -5.98
CA ASN A 306 5.14 2.01 -4.81
C ASN A 306 4.61 3.46 -4.91
N PHE A 307 3.96 3.79 -6.02
CA PHE A 307 3.30 5.08 -6.26
C PHE A 307 1.80 5.00 -5.97
N LEU A 308 1.17 6.15 -5.79
CA LEU A 308 -0.29 6.29 -5.64
C LEU A 308 -0.88 6.92 -6.90
N ILE A 309 -1.98 6.35 -7.38
CA ILE A 309 -2.83 6.95 -8.42
C ILE A 309 -3.91 7.78 -7.72
N VAL A 310 -4.05 9.05 -8.12
CA VAL A 310 -5.09 9.96 -7.65
C VAL A 310 -5.82 10.57 -8.86
N ASN A 311 -6.93 11.27 -8.64
CA ASN A 311 -7.71 11.91 -9.71
C ASN A 311 -6.84 12.89 -10.53
N GLY A 312 -6.34 12.44 -11.70
CA GLY A 312 -5.51 13.24 -12.59
C GLY A 312 -4.03 13.41 -12.17
N GLY A 313 -3.55 12.65 -11.17
CA GLY A 313 -2.16 12.70 -10.73
C GLY A 313 -1.59 11.33 -10.38
N ILE A 314 -0.26 11.23 -10.45
CA ILE A 314 0.53 10.10 -9.96
C ILE A 314 1.51 10.65 -8.93
N ILE A 315 1.44 10.18 -7.69
CA ILE A 315 2.38 10.58 -6.64
C ILE A 315 3.38 9.44 -6.46
N ALA A 316 4.62 9.66 -6.92
CA ALA A 316 5.66 8.63 -6.97
C ALA A 316 6.84 9.00 -6.06
N PRO A 317 7.51 7.99 -5.46
CA PRO A 317 8.66 8.25 -4.60
C PRO A 317 9.90 8.69 -5.39
N SER A 318 10.69 9.59 -4.80
CA SER A 318 12.06 9.90 -5.21
C SER A 318 13.04 9.56 -4.09
N PHE A 319 14.24 9.14 -4.47
CA PHE A 319 15.25 8.65 -3.55
C PHE A 319 16.57 9.43 -3.62
N ASP A 320 16.60 10.55 -4.35
CA ASP A 320 17.82 11.26 -4.74
C ASP A 320 18.78 10.34 -5.55
N ASP A 321 18.18 9.46 -6.36
CA ASP A 321 18.86 8.45 -7.17
C ASP A 321 18.88 8.89 -8.65
N PRO A 322 19.93 8.56 -9.44
CA PRO A 322 19.97 8.85 -10.87
C PRO A 322 18.79 8.27 -11.67
N MET A 323 18.11 7.25 -11.16
CA MET A 323 16.93 6.65 -11.81
C MET A 323 15.63 7.43 -11.56
N ASP A 324 15.59 8.40 -10.64
CA ASP A 324 14.37 9.17 -10.32
C ASP A 324 13.75 9.80 -11.58
N GLU A 325 14.57 10.45 -12.41
CA GLU A 325 14.08 11.08 -13.64
C GLU A 325 13.61 10.05 -14.67
N LYS A 326 14.30 8.93 -14.77
CA LYS A 326 13.88 7.84 -15.67
C LYS A 326 12.55 7.23 -15.24
N ALA A 327 12.35 7.03 -13.94
CA ALA A 327 11.09 6.56 -13.39
C ALA A 327 9.95 7.56 -13.67
N ARG A 328 10.21 8.86 -13.47
CA ARG A 328 9.25 9.92 -13.80
C ARG A 328 8.83 9.89 -15.27
N GLU A 329 9.80 9.77 -16.20
CA GLU A 329 9.52 9.69 -17.65
C GLU A 329 8.68 8.47 -18.03
N ILE A 330 8.98 7.30 -17.44
CA ILE A 330 8.20 6.07 -17.65
C ILE A 330 6.77 6.26 -17.16
N LEU A 331 6.58 6.74 -15.95
CA LEU A 331 5.25 7.00 -15.40
C LEU A 331 4.48 8.01 -16.25
N GLN A 332 5.11 9.11 -16.67
CA GLN A 332 4.45 10.10 -17.52
C GLN A 332 4.05 9.53 -18.89
N THR A 333 4.84 8.59 -19.42
CA THR A 333 4.51 7.90 -20.69
C THR A 333 3.32 6.94 -20.51
N LEU A 334 3.27 6.23 -19.38
CA LEU A 334 2.22 5.25 -19.08
C LEU A 334 0.90 5.91 -18.66
N PHE A 335 0.98 7.10 -18.06
CA PHE A 335 -0.16 7.89 -17.58
C PHE A 335 -0.19 9.28 -18.24
N PRO A 336 -0.43 9.36 -19.58
CA PRO A 336 -0.32 10.62 -20.31
C PRO A 336 -1.36 11.67 -19.89
N GLU A 337 -2.49 11.24 -19.31
CA GLU A 337 -3.56 12.12 -18.82
C GLU A 337 -3.33 12.60 -17.37
N HIS A 338 -2.29 12.11 -16.69
CA HIS A 338 -2.00 12.42 -15.28
C HIS A 338 -0.74 13.28 -15.18
N GLU A 339 -0.69 14.16 -14.19
CA GLU A 339 0.56 14.83 -13.81
C GLU A 339 1.36 13.91 -12.86
N VAL A 340 2.60 13.61 -13.21
CA VAL A 340 3.50 12.84 -12.35
C VAL A 340 4.24 13.77 -11.40
N VAL A 341 4.02 13.59 -10.11
CA VAL A 341 4.65 14.34 -9.01
C VAL A 341 5.60 13.41 -8.25
N MET A 342 6.90 13.67 -8.34
CA MET A 342 7.89 12.98 -7.51
C MET A 342 7.91 13.60 -6.11
N ALA A 343 7.78 12.77 -5.09
CA ALA A 343 7.74 13.19 -3.68
C ALA A 343 8.84 12.48 -2.86
N PRO A 344 9.32 13.08 -1.74
CA PRO A 344 10.41 12.52 -0.96
C PRO A 344 10.07 11.14 -0.39
N GLY A 345 10.75 10.09 -0.88
CA GLY A 345 10.51 8.70 -0.49
C GLY A 345 11.51 8.13 0.53
N ARG A 346 12.68 8.76 0.70
CA ARG A 346 13.76 8.19 1.53
C ARG A 346 13.36 7.98 2.99
N GLU A 347 12.73 8.97 3.63
CA GLU A 347 12.32 8.85 5.04
C GLU A 347 11.25 7.77 5.25
N LEU A 348 10.42 7.54 4.24
CA LEU A 348 9.42 6.48 4.26
C LEU A 348 10.07 5.12 4.12
N LEU A 349 11.04 5.03 3.22
CA LEU A 349 11.82 3.81 2.98
C LEU A 349 12.59 3.38 4.22
N LEU A 350 13.15 4.33 4.98
CA LEU A 350 13.78 4.08 6.29
C LEU A 350 12.78 3.52 7.31
N GLY A 351 11.51 3.85 7.18
CA GLY A 351 10.42 3.31 8.00
C GLY A 351 9.87 1.96 7.54
N GLY A 352 10.30 1.45 6.38
CA GLY A 352 9.95 0.13 5.88
C GLY A 352 8.96 0.08 4.72
N GLY A 353 8.54 1.22 4.15
CA GLY A 353 7.61 1.27 3.03
C GLY A 353 7.73 2.53 2.19
N ASN A 354 6.71 2.87 1.41
CA ASN A 354 6.72 4.11 0.63
C ASN A 354 5.31 4.72 0.46
N ILE A 355 5.10 5.53 -0.57
CA ILE A 355 3.92 6.37 -0.76
C ILE A 355 2.62 5.56 -0.82
N HIS A 356 2.59 4.45 -1.56
CA HIS A 356 1.41 3.59 -1.63
C HIS A 356 1.09 2.97 -0.26
N CYS A 357 2.11 2.49 0.46
CA CYS A 357 1.96 1.86 1.77
C CYS A 357 1.34 2.79 2.84
N LEU A 358 1.59 4.11 2.76
CA LEU A 358 1.10 5.07 3.74
C LEU A 358 -0.22 5.76 3.34
N THR A 359 -0.81 5.36 2.21
CA THR A 359 -2.01 5.97 1.67
C THR A 359 -3.10 4.94 1.40
N GLN A 360 -4.37 5.33 1.56
CA GLN A 360 -5.52 4.49 1.20
C GLN A 360 -6.54 5.36 0.47
N GLN A 361 -6.80 5.06 -0.79
CA GLN A 361 -7.81 5.73 -1.59
C GLN A 361 -9.22 5.31 -1.17
N GLN A 362 -10.14 6.24 -1.20
CA GLN A 362 -11.58 6.00 -1.03
C GLN A 362 -12.28 6.29 -2.35
N PRO A 363 -12.95 5.30 -2.98
CA PRO A 363 -13.62 5.50 -4.25
C PRO A 363 -14.79 6.47 -4.11
N ALA A 364 -15.07 7.20 -5.19
CA ALA A 364 -16.21 8.10 -5.26
C ALA A 364 -17.51 7.33 -5.54
N PRO A 365 -18.63 7.71 -4.94
CA PRO A 365 -19.95 7.27 -5.39
C PRO A 365 -20.19 7.72 -6.84
N HIS A 366 -20.88 6.90 -7.66
CA HIS A 366 -21.10 7.21 -9.08
C HIS A 366 -21.89 8.51 -9.37
N ASN A 367 -22.36 9.23 -8.35
CA ASN A 367 -23.16 10.46 -8.50
C ASN A 367 -22.61 11.61 -7.64
N ALA A 368 -21.32 11.64 -7.33
CA ALA A 368 -20.70 12.74 -6.58
C ALA A 368 -20.12 13.80 -7.51
#